data_d3bed94edfcf1759b30eb4ba23ca4625
#
_entry.id   d3bed94edfcf1759b30eb4ba23ca4625
#
_cell.length_a   1.000
_cell.length_b   1.000
_cell.length_c   1.000
_cell.angle_alpha   90.00
_cell.angle_beta   90.00
_cell.angle_gamma   90.00
#
_symmetry.space_group_name_H-M   'P 1'
#
loop_
_entity.id
_entity.type
_entity.pdbx_description
1 polymer ?
#
loop_
_entity_poly.entity_id
_entity_poly.type
_entity_poly.pdbx_seq_one_letter_code
_entity_poly.pdbx_strand_id
1 'polypeptide(L)'
;MSSFDTQLLLIALASVLVLVALIVSRIRLHPLLALLVVSIGVGFATGMAPGEIVKNLTNGAGKTLGAVGVVIALGAMLGKILADSGTTERLASAILQRTSERMIPWAMTLVLSLIHI
;
A
#
# COMPACT_ATOMS: atom_id res chain seq x y z
N MET A 1 15.15 -2.58 28.95
CA MET A 1 13.86 -2.95 28.37
C MET A 1 12.97 -3.41 29.53
N SER A 2 11.83 -2.77 29.70
CA SER A 2 10.87 -3.17 30.73
C SER A 2 10.14 -4.45 30.29
N SER A 3 9.60 -5.22 31.26
CA SER A 3 8.78 -6.41 30.95
C SER A 3 7.60 -6.07 30.02
N PHE A 4 7.10 -4.85 30.09
CA PHE A 4 6.04 -4.31 29.23
C PHE A 4 6.50 -4.15 27.77
N ASP A 5 7.71 -3.65 27.55
CA ASP A 5 8.27 -3.50 26.19
C ASP A 5 8.48 -4.87 25.53
N THR A 6 8.91 -5.85 26.30
CA THR A 6 9.11 -7.23 25.81
C THR A 6 7.77 -7.88 25.42
N GLN A 7 6.71 -7.67 26.21
CA GLN A 7 5.36 -8.16 25.86
C GLN A 7 4.83 -7.53 24.57
N LEU A 8 4.99 -6.22 24.39
CA LEU A 8 4.56 -5.53 23.17
C LEU A 8 5.32 -6.03 21.94
N LEU A 9 6.63 -6.26 22.06
CA LEU A 9 7.44 -6.83 20.99
C LEU A 9 7.01 -8.25 20.62
N LEU A 10 6.68 -9.07 21.60
CA LEU A 10 6.19 -10.43 21.35
C LEU A 10 4.81 -10.43 20.68
N ILE A 11 3.91 -9.56 21.11
CA ILE A 11 2.59 -9.38 20.48
C ILE A 11 2.75 -8.91 19.04
N ALA A 12 3.63 -7.93 18.78
CA ALA A 12 3.92 -7.44 17.44
C ALA A 12 4.50 -8.54 16.54
N LEU A 13 5.47 -9.30 17.02
CA LEU A 13 6.07 -10.40 16.26
C LEU A 13 5.03 -11.50 15.97
N ALA A 14 4.25 -11.88 16.97
CA ALA A 14 3.19 -12.88 16.82
C ALA A 14 2.12 -12.42 15.82
N SER A 15 1.74 -11.14 15.86
CA SER A 15 0.74 -10.60 14.94
C SER A 15 1.18 -10.64 13.48
N VAL A 16 2.46 -10.36 13.21
CA VAL A 16 3.03 -10.47 11.85
C VAL A 16 3.03 -11.91 11.37
N LEU A 17 3.44 -12.86 12.24
CA LEU A 17 3.43 -14.27 11.89
C LEU A 17 2.01 -14.79 11.59
N VAL A 18 1.04 -14.41 12.41
CA VAL A 18 -0.38 -14.76 12.20
C VAL A 18 -0.91 -14.15 10.90
N LEU A 19 -0.57 -12.89 10.62
CA LEU A 19 -0.97 -12.21 9.39
C LEU A 19 -0.45 -12.95 8.16
N VAL A 20 0.83 -13.27 8.14
CA VAL A 20 1.45 -14.02 7.03
C VAL A 20 0.82 -15.40 6.90
N ALA A 21 0.61 -16.10 8.03
CA ALA A 21 -0.03 -17.41 8.04
C ALA A 21 -1.46 -17.36 7.47
N LEU A 22 -2.26 -16.34 7.80
CA LEU A 22 -3.63 -16.17 7.27
C LEU A 22 -3.66 -15.90 5.76
N ILE A 23 -2.69 -15.13 5.26
CA ILE A 23 -2.61 -14.79 3.83
C ILE A 23 -2.11 -15.98 3.01
N VAL A 24 -1.06 -16.68 3.51
CA VAL A 24 -0.41 -17.79 2.78
C VAL A 24 -1.15 -19.11 2.97
N SER A 25 -1.94 -19.26 4.03
CA SER A 25 -2.70 -20.46 4.38
C SER A 25 -3.69 -20.84 3.26
N ARG A 26 -4.08 -22.12 3.27
CA ARG A 26 -5.14 -22.68 2.38
C ARG A 26 -6.47 -21.92 2.41
N ILE A 27 -6.73 -21.19 3.49
CA ILE A 27 -7.94 -20.38 3.67
C ILE A 27 -7.97 -19.19 2.69
N ARG A 28 -6.79 -18.75 2.18
CA ARG A 28 -6.63 -17.65 1.21
C ARG A 28 -7.50 -16.43 1.55
N LEU A 29 -7.50 -16.05 2.81
CA LEU A 29 -8.21 -14.84 3.23
C LEU A 29 -7.71 -13.63 2.44
N HIS A 30 -8.65 -12.81 2.00
CA HIS A 30 -8.29 -11.55 1.36
C HIS A 30 -7.39 -10.74 2.30
N PRO A 31 -6.26 -10.19 1.83
CA PRO A 31 -5.29 -9.49 2.69
C PRO A 31 -5.91 -8.42 3.58
N LEU A 32 -6.91 -7.70 3.09
CA LEU A 32 -7.66 -6.71 3.86
C LEU A 32 -8.38 -7.32 5.07
N LEU A 33 -9.03 -8.47 4.87
CA LEU A 33 -9.73 -9.17 5.96
C LEU A 33 -8.74 -9.74 6.97
N ALA A 34 -7.62 -10.31 6.50
CA ALA A 34 -6.57 -10.81 7.37
C ALA A 34 -5.99 -9.68 8.24
N LEU A 35 -5.71 -8.52 7.63
CA LEU A 35 -5.21 -7.34 8.34
C LEU A 35 -6.23 -6.86 9.39
N LEU A 36 -7.50 -6.81 9.06
CA LEU A 36 -8.57 -6.37 9.97
C LEU A 36 -8.71 -7.32 11.16
N VAL A 37 -8.73 -8.62 10.92
CA VAL A 37 -8.82 -9.64 11.99
C VAL A 37 -7.63 -9.57 12.92
N VAL A 38 -6.42 -9.50 12.37
CA VAL A 38 -5.18 -9.41 13.17
C VAL A 38 -5.14 -8.11 13.96
N SER A 39 -5.55 -6.98 13.38
CA SER A 39 -5.60 -5.67 14.08
C SER A 39 -6.55 -5.71 15.27
N ILE A 40 -7.71 -6.32 15.13
CA ILE A 40 -8.66 -6.52 16.23
C ILE A 40 -8.05 -7.43 17.30
N GLY A 41 -7.41 -8.53 16.88
CA GLY A 41 -6.74 -9.46 17.79
C GLY A 41 -5.63 -8.80 18.61
N VAL A 42 -4.82 -7.95 18.00
CA VAL A 42 -3.80 -7.15 18.68
C VAL A 42 -4.43 -6.19 19.69
N GLY A 43 -5.53 -5.53 19.31
CA GLY A 43 -6.26 -4.63 20.23
C GLY A 43 -6.70 -5.36 21.51
N PHE A 44 -7.26 -6.55 21.38
CA PHE A 44 -7.64 -7.37 22.55
C PHE A 44 -6.41 -7.87 23.31
N ALA A 45 -5.35 -8.30 22.63
CA ALA A 45 -4.13 -8.79 23.27
C ALA A 45 -3.40 -7.70 24.10
N THR A 46 -3.54 -6.44 23.67
CA THR A 46 -3.01 -5.27 24.41
C THR A 46 -3.96 -4.74 25.48
N GLY A 47 -5.12 -5.37 25.70
CA GLY A 47 -6.08 -5.01 26.73
C GLY A 47 -6.94 -3.78 26.40
N MET A 48 -7.05 -3.40 25.14
CA MET A 48 -7.91 -2.27 24.71
C MET A 48 -9.39 -2.62 24.86
N ALA A 49 -10.19 -1.63 25.24
CA ALA A 49 -11.63 -1.76 25.25
C ALA A 49 -12.16 -1.87 23.80
N PRO A 50 -13.25 -2.65 23.55
CA PRO A 50 -13.79 -2.83 22.20
C PRO A 50 -14.09 -1.53 21.47
N GLY A 51 -14.62 -0.52 22.18
CA GLY A 51 -14.90 0.80 21.61
C GLY A 51 -13.64 1.55 21.15
N GLU A 52 -12.53 1.38 21.87
CA GLU A 52 -11.24 1.97 21.49
C GLU A 52 -10.63 1.28 20.26
N ILE A 53 -10.79 -0.04 20.17
CA ILE A 53 -10.34 -0.82 19.00
C ILE A 53 -11.04 -0.30 17.74
N VAL A 54 -12.36 -0.17 17.77
CA VAL A 54 -13.14 0.35 16.64
C VAL A 54 -12.75 1.78 16.30
N LYS A 55 -12.59 2.64 17.31
CA LYS A 55 -12.17 4.04 17.11
C LYS A 55 -10.77 4.13 16.47
N ASN A 56 -9.83 3.32 16.92
CA ASN A 56 -8.46 3.32 16.39
C ASN A 56 -8.43 2.76 14.96
N LEU A 57 -9.20 1.71 14.65
CA LEU A 57 -9.33 1.17 13.31
C LEU A 57 -9.92 2.20 12.33
N THR A 58 -11.04 2.84 12.70
CA THR A 58 -11.68 3.85 11.85
C THR A 58 -10.82 5.07 11.64
N ASN A 59 -10.17 5.55 12.69
CA ASN A 59 -9.26 6.70 12.58
C ASN A 59 -8.02 6.36 11.74
N GLY A 60 -7.41 5.20 11.95
CA GLY A 60 -6.25 4.74 11.19
C GLY A 60 -6.57 4.54 9.72
N ALA A 61 -7.64 3.82 9.42
CA ALA A 61 -8.12 3.61 8.05
C ALA A 61 -8.50 4.93 7.38
N GLY A 62 -9.24 5.80 8.09
CA GLY A 62 -9.67 7.09 7.56
C GLY A 62 -8.49 8.02 7.22
N LYS A 63 -7.49 8.10 8.09
CA LYS A 63 -6.27 8.88 7.83
C LYS A 63 -5.49 8.35 6.63
N THR A 64 -5.31 7.03 6.55
CA THR A 64 -4.57 6.40 5.45
C THR A 64 -5.32 6.55 4.14
N LEU A 65 -6.62 6.23 4.11
CA LEU A 65 -7.45 6.37 2.92
C LEU A 65 -7.56 7.83 2.46
N GLY A 66 -7.66 8.77 3.38
CA GLY A 66 -7.71 10.19 3.06
C GLY A 66 -6.41 10.67 2.40
N ALA A 67 -5.27 10.36 3.01
CA ALA A 67 -3.96 10.77 2.47
C ALA A 67 -3.66 10.10 1.12
N VAL A 68 -3.82 8.78 1.03
CA VAL A 68 -3.55 8.02 -0.19
C VAL A 68 -4.59 8.33 -1.27
N GLY A 69 -5.86 8.47 -0.90
CA GLY A 69 -6.94 8.78 -1.82
C GLY A 69 -6.77 10.11 -2.54
N VAL A 70 -6.32 11.15 -1.84
CA VAL A 70 -6.01 12.45 -2.45
C VAL A 70 -4.87 12.34 -3.46
N VAL A 71 -3.79 11.64 -3.10
CA VAL A 71 -2.65 11.46 -4.00
C VAL A 71 -3.05 10.66 -5.24
N ILE A 72 -3.81 9.58 -5.08
CA ILE A 72 -4.31 8.78 -6.21
C ILE A 72 -5.25 9.61 -7.09
N ALA A 73 -6.18 10.35 -6.50
CA ALA A 73 -7.10 11.18 -7.25
C ALA A 73 -6.38 12.25 -8.09
N LEU A 74 -5.44 12.97 -7.48
CA LEU A 74 -4.63 13.96 -8.18
C LEU A 74 -3.76 13.31 -9.27
N GLY A 75 -3.13 12.18 -8.97
CA GLY A 75 -2.33 11.42 -9.95
C GLY A 75 -3.17 10.95 -11.14
N ALA A 76 -4.36 10.42 -10.88
CA ALA A 76 -5.27 9.98 -11.93
C ALA A 76 -5.77 11.15 -12.81
N MET A 77 -6.09 12.31 -12.19
CA MET A 77 -6.47 13.51 -12.94
C MET A 77 -5.33 14.02 -13.82
N LEU A 78 -4.11 14.07 -13.27
CA LEU A 78 -2.92 14.50 -13.99
C LEU A 78 -2.59 13.52 -15.13
N GLY A 79 -2.64 12.23 -14.85
CA GLY A 79 -2.43 11.17 -15.85
C GLY A 79 -3.43 11.27 -16.99
N LYS A 80 -4.71 11.51 -16.69
CA LYS A 80 -5.75 11.69 -17.70
C LYS A 80 -5.51 12.93 -18.57
N ILE A 81 -5.17 14.07 -17.96
CA ILE A 81 -4.86 15.30 -18.71
C ILE A 81 -3.65 15.08 -19.64
N LEU A 82 -2.60 14.41 -19.16
CA LEU A 82 -1.42 14.09 -19.97
C LEU A 82 -1.78 13.15 -21.14
N ALA A 83 -2.61 12.14 -20.89
CA ALA A 83 -3.06 11.21 -21.91
C ALA A 83 -3.93 11.92 -22.97
N ASP A 84 -4.93 12.67 -22.54
CA ASP A 84 -5.87 13.38 -23.44
C ASP A 84 -5.17 14.47 -24.27
N SER A 85 -4.09 15.06 -23.75
CA SER A 85 -3.28 16.06 -24.48
C SER A 85 -2.31 15.45 -25.50
N GLY A 86 -2.20 14.12 -25.59
CA GLY A 86 -1.22 13.43 -26.43
C GLY A 86 0.24 13.64 -25.99
N THR A 87 0.44 14.25 -24.83
CA THR A 87 1.78 14.55 -24.29
C THR A 87 2.53 13.27 -23.93
N THR A 88 1.81 12.25 -23.46
CA THR A 88 2.39 10.96 -23.10
C THR A 88 3.05 10.27 -24.30
N GLU A 89 2.39 10.30 -25.47
CA GLU A 89 2.91 9.72 -26.71
C GLU A 89 4.15 10.47 -27.21
N ARG A 90 4.10 11.80 -27.14
CA ARG A 90 5.23 12.65 -27.51
C ARG A 90 6.44 12.44 -26.62
N LEU A 91 6.24 12.34 -25.31
CA LEU A 91 7.29 12.05 -24.34
C LEU A 91 7.89 10.66 -24.58
N ALA A 92 7.03 9.65 -24.76
CA ALA A 92 7.45 8.29 -25.06
C ALA A 92 8.33 8.23 -26.33
N SER A 93 7.85 8.87 -27.41
CA SER A 93 8.57 8.94 -28.68
C SER A 93 9.90 9.69 -28.53
N ALA A 94 9.93 10.80 -27.82
CA ALA A 94 11.16 11.59 -27.59
C ALA A 94 12.19 10.81 -26.78
N ILE A 95 11.75 10.02 -25.78
CA ILE A 95 12.63 9.17 -24.97
C ILE A 95 13.21 8.05 -25.85
N LEU A 96 12.37 7.36 -26.60
CA LEU A 96 12.77 6.25 -27.46
C LEU A 96 13.74 6.69 -28.58
N GLN A 97 13.50 7.83 -29.19
CA GLN A 97 14.38 8.36 -30.26
C GLN A 97 15.76 8.77 -29.78
N ARG A 98 15.89 9.14 -28.52
CA ARG A 98 17.19 9.53 -27.90
C ARG A 98 17.89 8.39 -27.19
N THR A 99 17.27 7.22 -27.11
CA THR A 99 17.79 6.09 -26.35
C THR A 99 18.57 5.15 -27.26
N SER A 100 19.81 4.85 -26.89
CA SER A 100 20.62 3.82 -27.55
C SER A 100 20.00 2.44 -27.36
N GLU A 101 20.18 1.54 -28.35
CA GLU A 101 19.60 0.17 -28.33
C GLU A 101 19.83 -0.57 -27.00
N ARG A 102 20.96 -0.35 -26.35
CA ARG A 102 21.33 -0.96 -25.06
C ARG A 102 20.45 -0.48 -23.90
N MET A 103 19.90 0.72 -24.01
CA MET A 103 19.09 1.37 -22.97
C MET A 103 17.59 1.25 -23.21
N ILE A 104 17.16 0.65 -24.32
CA ILE A 104 15.73 0.46 -24.66
C ILE A 104 14.94 -0.21 -23.54
N PRO A 105 15.40 -1.29 -22.86
CA PRO A 105 14.62 -1.92 -21.79
C PRO A 105 14.37 -0.98 -20.62
N TRP A 106 15.35 -0.17 -20.26
CA TRP A 106 15.23 0.82 -19.18
C TRP A 106 14.30 1.98 -19.56
N ALA A 107 14.42 2.45 -20.80
CA ALA A 107 13.52 3.48 -21.33
C ALA A 107 12.07 3.00 -21.39
N MET A 108 11.83 1.76 -21.81
CA MET A 108 10.50 1.15 -21.82
C MET A 108 9.92 1.01 -20.41
N THR A 109 10.74 0.62 -19.43
CA THR A 109 10.31 0.56 -18.02
C THR A 109 9.88 1.94 -17.51
N LEU A 110 10.62 2.99 -17.88
CA LEU A 110 10.33 4.38 -17.49
C LEU A 110 9.04 4.87 -18.14
N VAL A 111 8.84 4.60 -19.43
CA VAL A 111 7.62 4.94 -20.18
C VAL A 111 6.41 4.21 -19.62
N LEU A 112 6.53 2.90 -19.35
CA LEU A 112 5.46 2.11 -18.74
C LEU A 112 5.11 2.62 -17.34
N SER A 113 6.10 2.99 -16.53
CA SER A 113 5.87 3.61 -15.22
C SER A 113 5.11 4.92 -15.33
N LEU A 114 5.38 5.74 -16.35
CA LEU A 114 4.70 7.01 -16.59
C LEU A 114 3.24 6.81 -17.04
N ILE A 115 2.97 5.77 -17.84
CA ILE A 115 1.64 5.43 -18.34
C ILE A 115 0.78 4.80 -17.22
N HIS A 116 1.39 4.08 -16.27
CA HIS A 116 0.67 3.41 -15.17
C HIS A 116 0.35 4.33 -13.98
N ILE A 117 0.84 5.55 -13.97
CA ILE A 117 0.46 6.57 -13.00
C ILE A 117 -0.87 7.22 -13.43
#